data_546de8018a3a2c05d27c46e9a132a910
#
_entry.id   546de8018a3a2c05d27c46e9a132a910
#
_cell.length_a   1.000
_cell.length_b   1.000
_cell.length_c   1.000
_cell.angle_alpha   90.00
_cell.angle_beta   90.00
_cell.angle_gamma   90.00
#
_symmetry.space_group_name_H-M   'P 1'
#
loop_
_entity.id
_entity.type
_entity.pdbx_description
1 polymer ?
#
loop_
_entity_poly.entity_id
_entity_poly.type
_entity_poly.pdbx_seq_one_letter_code
_entity_poly.pdbx_strand_id
1 'polypeptide(L)'
;GVSSAASDVYKRQDIALIILDVMMPKMDGWQVCREIRQNSKVPIIMLTAKSEERDELLGFDLGVDEYISKPFSPKILVARVEAILRRSGKTGEDDVLEAGGIRIDKAAHMASIDGKPMELSYKEFELLTYFLENQGIALSREKILNNVWNYDYYGDARTIDTHVKKLRSKMGDKGDLIKTIWGMGYKLSLIHI
;
A
#
# COMPACT_ATOMS: atom_id res chain seq x y z
N GLY A 1 9.18 -12.38 -26.91
CA GLY A 1 7.92 -12.26 -26.21
C GLY A 1 8.08 -12.56 -24.74
N VAL A 2 7.45 -11.74 -23.90
CA VAL A 2 7.29 -12.04 -22.49
C VAL A 2 6.75 -13.45 -22.38
N SER A 3 7.34 -14.29 -21.56
CA SER A 3 6.90 -15.65 -21.34
C SER A 3 5.37 -15.66 -21.15
N SER A 4 4.66 -16.28 -22.05
CA SER A 4 3.20 -16.39 -21.98
C SER A 4 2.73 -16.97 -20.64
N ALA A 5 3.56 -17.82 -20.01
CA ALA A 5 3.27 -18.42 -18.72
C ALA A 5 3.14 -17.39 -17.60
N ALA A 6 4.00 -16.34 -17.54
CA ALA A 6 3.92 -15.33 -16.49
C ALA A 6 2.75 -14.36 -16.74
N SER A 7 2.45 -14.05 -18.00
CA SER A 7 1.32 -13.17 -18.31
C SER A 7 -0.04 -13.86 -18.14
N ASP A 8 -0.08 -15.19 -18.20
CA ASP A 8 -1.33 -15.94 -18.06
C ASP A 8 -1.68 -16.23 -16.59
N VAL A 9 -0.70 -16.19 -15.70
CA VAL A 9 -0.91 -16.48 -14.28
C VAL A 9 -1.85 -15.45 -13.64
N TYR A 10 -1.70 -14.17 -13.91
CA TYR A 10 -2.53 -13.14 -13.30
C TYR A 10 -3.97 -13.08 -13.83
N LYS A 11 -4.23 -13.73 -14.95
CA LYS A 11 -5.59 -13.79 -15.53
C LYS A 11 -6.48 -14.78 -14.80
N ARG A 12 -5.90 -15.63 -13.97
CA ARG A 12 -6.67 -16.54 -13.14
C ARG A 12 -7.38 -15.78 -12.04
N GLN A 13 -8.68 -15.97 -11.89
CA GLN A 13 -9.50 -15.30 -10.88
C GLN A 13 -9.28 -15.83 -9.46
N ASP A 14 -8.57 -16.94 -9.32
CA ASP A 14 -8.30 -17.62 -8.06
C ASP A 14 -6.99 -17.19 -7.37
N ILE A 15 -6.24 -16.26 -7.98
CA ILE A 15 -4.99 -15.77 -7.39
C ILE A 15 -5.28 -14.69 -6.36
N ALA A 16 -4.83 -14.93 -5.13
CA ALA A 16 -5.05 -14.04 -4.00
C ALA A 16 -3.89 -13.07 -3.73
N LEU A 17 -2.68 -13.40 -4.22
CA LEU A 17 -1.48 -12.62 -4.01
C LEU A 17 -0.40 -13.04 -5.00
N ILE A 18 0.43 -12.11 -5.43
CA ILE A 18 1.57 -12.37 -6.33
C ILE A 18 2.86 -11.93 -5.67
N ILE A 19 3.87 -12.78 -5.73
CA ILE A 19 5.23 -12.47 -5.30
C ILE A 19 6.10 -12.37 -6.56
N LEU A 20 6.73 -11.21 -6.76
CA LEU A 20 7.58 -10.96 -7.92
C LEU A 20 9.01 -10.68 -7.49
N ASP A 21 9.96 -11.36 -8.12
CA ASP A 21 11.38 -11.04 -7.99
C ASP A 21 11.75 -10.00 -9.05
N VAL A 22 12.37 -8.90 -8.64
CA VAL A 22 12.82 -7.84 -9.56
C VAL A 22 13.85 -8.38 -10.54
N MET A 23 14.76 -9.24 -10.05
CA MET A 23 15.87 -9.77 -10.83
C MET A 23 15.59 -11.18 -11.35
N MET A 24 14.62 -11.31 -12.23
CA MET A 24 14.36 -12.58 -12.89
C MET A 24 15.13 -12.70 -14.20
N PRO A 25 15.73 -13.87 -14.50
CA PRO A 25 16.34 -14.09 -15.83
C PRO A 25 15.30 -13.91 -16.93
N LYS A 26 15.63 -13.15 -17.95
CA LYS A 26 14.80 -12.89 -19.14
C LYS A 26 13.52 -12.08 -18.89
N MET A 27 13.27 -11.60 -17.66
CA MET A 27 12.10 -10.79 -17.34
C MET A 27 12.44 -9.70 -16.34
N ASP A 28 11.93 -8.51 -16.60
CA ASP A 28 11.96 -7.40 -15.65
C ASP A 28 10.70 -7.48 -14.80
N GLY A 29 10.86 -7.68 -13.48
CA GLY A 29 9.75 -7.73 -12.54
C GLY A 29 8.89 -6.46 -12.53
N TRP A 30 9.49 -5.31 -12.82
CA TRP A 30 8.78 -4.04 -12.94
C TRP A 30 7.79 -4.04 -14.11
N GLN A 31 8.22 -4.57 -15.24
CA GLN A 31 7.38 -4.67 -16.42
C GLN A 31 6.20 -5.61 -16.17
N VAL A 32 6.43 -6.72 -15.51
CA VAL A 32 5.38 -7.67 -15.12
C VAL A 32 4.37 -6.98 -14.22
N CYS A 33 4.83 -6.22 -13.24
CA CYS A 33 3.96 -5.45 -12.34
C CYS A 33 3.08 -4.47 -13.10
N ARG A 34 3.65 -3.73 -14.07
CA ARG A 34 2.88 -2.80 -14.92
C ARG A 34 1.77 -3.50 -15.67
N GLU A 35 2.07 -4.65 -16.27
CA GLU A 35 1.09 -5.44 -17.01
C GLU A 35 -0.04 -5.95 -16.11
N ILE A 36 0.31 -6.44 -14.93
CA ILE A 36 -0.69 -6.91 -13.95
C ILE A 36 -1.61 -5.76 -13.55
N ARG A 37 -1.05 -4.58 -13.26
CA ARG A 37 -1.82 -3.43 -12.80
C ARG A 37 -2.76 -2.84 -13.83
N GLN A 38 -2.55 -3.12 -15.11
CA GLN A 38 -3.49 -2.70 -16.16
C GLN A 38 -4.86 -3.37 -16.01
N ASN A 39 -4.91 -4.58 -15.47
CA ASN A 39 -6.12 -5.39 -15.45
C ASN A 39 -6.49 -5.97 -14.07
N SER A 40 -5.64 -5.79 -13.05
CA SER A 40 -5.85 -6.43 -11.75
C SER A 40 -5.35 -5.56 -10.60
N LYS A 41 -6.04 -5.67 -9.47
CA LYS A 41 -5.66 -5.05 -8.20
C LYS A 41 -5.13 -6.09 -7.20
N VAL A 42 -4.82 -7.29 -7.66
CA VAL A 42 -4.28 -8.35 -6.81
C VAL A 42 -3.05 -7.83 -6.05
N PRO A 43 -2.94 -8.11 -4.75
CA PRO A 43 -1.78 -7.70 -3.97
C PRO A 43 -0.48 -8.24 -4.56
N ILE A 44 0.54 -7.39 -4.64
CA ILE A 44 1.87 -7.74 -5.16
C ILE A 44 2.92 -7.44 -4.11
N ILE A 45 3.73 -8.44 -3.79
CA ILE A 45 4.95 -8.30 -2.99
C ILE A 45 6.14 -8.37 -3.94
N MET A 46 6.99 -7.34 -3.93
CA MET A 46 8.25 -7.34 -4.70
C MET A 46 9.41 -7.81 -3.84
N LEU A 47 10.20 -8.72 -4.37
CA LEU A 47 11.47 -9.13 -3.78
C LEU A 47 12.59 -8.38 -4.48
N THR A 48 13.36 -7.59 -3.74
CA THR A 48 14.43 -6.77 -4.29
C THR A 48 15.77 -7.07 -3.64
N ALA A 49 16.89 -6.82 -4.34
CA ALA A 49 18.16 -6.69 -3.67
C ALA A 49 18.10 -5.48 -2.73
N LYS A 50 18.96 -5.45 -1.67
CA LYS A 50 19.05 -4.31 -0.74
C LYS A 50 19.13 -3.03 -1.55
N SER A 51 18.03 -2.26 -1.53
CA SER A 51 17.69 -1.44 -2.64
C SER A 51 18.20 -0.03 -2.52
N GLU A 52 18.44 0.49 -3.65
CA GLU A 52 18.48 1.90 -3.87
C GLU A 52 17.05 2.45 -3.66
N GLU A 53 16.93 3.50 -2.88
CA GLU A 53 15.71 4.25 -2.62
C GLU A 53 14.91 4.53 -3.91
N ARG A 54 15.62 4.73 -5.01
CA ARG A 54 15.08 4.98 -6.33
C ARG A 54 14.20 3.84 -6.85
N ASP A 55 14.62 2.59 -6.63
CA ASP A 55 13.87 1.42 -7.08
C ASP A 55 12.59 1.22 -6.27
N GLU A 56 12.64 1.52 -4.98
CA GLU A 56 11.46 1.46 -4.11
C GLU A 56 10.41 2.49 -4.52
N LEU A 57 10.82 3.73 -4.78
CA LEU A 57 9.93 4.78 -5.23
C LEU A 57 9.27 4.43 -6.57
N LEU A 58 10.03 3.87 -7.50
CA LEU A 58 9.50 3.43 -8.78
C LEU A 58 8.44 2.34 -8.61
N GLY A 59 8.69 1.39 -7.72
CA GLY A 59 7.75 0.30 -7.49
C GLY A 59 6.44 0.75 -6.86
N PHE A 60 6.50 1.67 -5.92
CA PHE A 60 5.28 2.25 -5.35
C PHE A 60 4.51 3.06 -6.39
N ASP A 61 5.20 3.73 -7.32
CA ASP A 61 4.58 4.39 -8.47
C ASP A 61 3.84 3.40 -9.37
N LEU A 62 4.34 2.19 -9.48
CA LEU A 62 3.72 1.12 -10.26
C LEU A 62 2.61 0.37 -9.52
N GLY A 63 2.35 0.72 -8.25
CA GLY A 63 1.29 0.13 -7.45
C GLY A 63 1.65 -1.16 -6.75
N VAL A 64 2.92 -1.37 -6.44
CA VAL A 64 3.37 -2.48 -5.60
C VAL A 64 2.90 -2.25 -4.17
N ASP A 65 2.40 -3.28 -3.53
CA ASP A 65 1.84 -3.19 -2.19
C ASP A 65 2.88 -3.31 -1.11
N GLU A 66 3.90 -4.12 -1.31
CA GLU A 66 4.97 -4.31 -0.34
C GLU A 66 6.29 -4.71 -0.99
N TYR A 67 7.40 -4.35 -0.34
CA TYR A 67 8.76 -4.72 -0.71
C TYR A 67 9.41 -5.54 0.37
N ILE A 68 10.15 -6.56 -0.03
CA ILE A 68 11.02 -7.32 0.86
C ILE A 68 12.40 -7.34 0.26
N SER A 69 13.38 -6.80 0.99
CA SER A 69 14.77 -6.76 0.54
C SER A 69 15.48 -8.09 0.78
N LYS A 70 16.27 -8.52 -0.18
CA LYS A 70 17.15 -9.69 -0.04
C LYS A 70 18.45 -9.28 0.65
N PRO A 71 19.05 -10.12 1.49
CA PRO A 71 18.53 -11.40 1.98
C PRO A 71 17.39 -11.20 2.99
N PHE A 72 16.36 -12.04 2.93
CA PHE A 72 15.23 -11.99 3.86
C PHE A 72 15.06 -13.33 4.59
N SER A 73 14.48 -13.27 5.78
CA SER A 73 14.05 -14.46 6.49
C SER A 73 12.77 -15.02 5.84
N PRO A 74 12.70 -16.33 5.53
CA PRO A 74 11.45 -16.93 5.07
C PRO A 74 10.28 -16.69 6.00
N LYS A 75 10.52 -16.61 7.31
CA LYS A 75 9.49 -16.30 8.30
C LYS A 75 8.88 -14.93 8.11
N ILE A 76 9.69 -13.94 7.71
CA ILE A 76 9.21 -12.59 7.43
C ILE A 76 8.32 -12.59 6.20
N LEU A 77 8.73 -13.26 5.13
CA LEU A 77 7.92 -13.38 3.92
C LEU A 77 6.56 -14.03 4.23
N VAL A 78 6.56 -15.14 4.95
CA VAL A 78 5.33 -15.84 5.34
C VAL A 78 4.44 -14.93 6.18
N ALA A 79 5.00 -14.22 7.15
CA ALA A 79 4.24 -13.30 7.99
C ALA A 79 3.58 -12.18 7.17
N ARG A 80 4.26 -11.65 6.14
CA ARG A 80 3.70 -10.64 5.24
C ARG A 80 2.56 -11.19 4.40
N VAL A 81 2.76 -12.36 3.82
CA VAL A 81 1.72 -13.05 3.03
C VAL A 81 0.49 -13.29 3.90
N GLU A 82 0.66 -13.85 5.08
CA GLU A 82 -0.45 -14.13 6.00
C GLU A 82 -1.18 -12.84 6.43
N ALA A 83 -0.45 -11.75 6.66
CA ALA A 83 -1.05 -10.48 7.02
C ALA A 83 -1.92 -9.93 5.88
N ILE A 84 -1.46 -10.02 4.64
CA ILE A 84 -2.23 -9.59 3.46
C ILE A 84 -3.47 -10.47 3.28
N LEU A 85 -3.31 -11.78 3.38
CA LEU A 85 -4.41 -12.72 3.16
C LEU A 85 -5.48 -12.67 4.27
N ARG A 86 -5.10 -12.45 5.52
CA ARG A 86 -6.04 -12.33 6.65
C ARG A 86 -7.00 -11.16 6.49
N ARG A 87 -6.53 -10.05 5.92
CA ARG A 87 -7.33 -8.84 5.77
C ARG A 87 -8.39 -8.95 4.70
N SER A 88 -8.27 -9.91 3.78
CA SER A 88 -9.25 -10.14 2.72
C SER A 88 -10.41 -11.06 3.11
N GLY A 89 -10.43 -11.60 4.34
CA GLY A 89 -11.39 -12.65 4.74
C GLY A 89 -12.27 -12.38 5.95
N LYS A 90 -12.17 -11.23 6.63
CA LYS A 90 -12.97 -10.97 7.85
C LYS A 90 -14.15 -10.06 7.58
N THR A 91 -15.35 -10.51 7.92
CA THR A 91 -16.59 -9.72 7.90
C THR A 91 -17.02 -9.40 9.33
N GLY A 92 -17.22 -8.09 9.64
CA GLY A 92 -17.71 -7.65 10.94
C GLY A 92 -17.99 -6.14 10.95
N GLU A 93 -19.03 -5.72 11.67
CA GLU A 93 -19.41 -4.30 11.80
C GLU A 93 -18.32 -3.46 12.48
N ASP A 94 -17.52 -4.07 13.36
CA ASP A 94 -16.41 -3.41 14.07
C ASP A 94 -15.23 -3.06 13.16
N ASP A 95 -15.23 -3.55 11.92
CA ASP A 95 -14.17 -3.31 10.94
C ASP A 95 -14.43 -2.11 10.02
N VAL A 96 -15.48 -1.35 10.29
CA VAL A 96 -15.81 -0.15 9.51
C VAL A 96 -15.41 1.10 10.28
N LEU A 97 -14.62 1.98 9.62
CA LEU A 97 -14.24 3.29 10.13
C LEU A 97 -14.89 4.37 9.28
N GLU A 98 -15.51 5.35 9.91
CA GLU A 98 -16.11 6.49 9.22
C GLU A 98 -15.72 7.80 9.91
N ALA A 99 -15.28 8.76 9.11
CA ALA A 99 -15.00 10.11 9.60
C ALA A 99 -14.90 11.09 8.42
N GLY A 100 -15.56 12.26 8.53
CA GLY A 100 -15.44 13.32 7.54
C GLY A 100 -15.86 12.95 6.12
N GLY A 101 -16.77 12.01 5.97
CA GLY A 101 -17.19 11.48 4.67
C GLY A 101 -16.32 10.33 4.16
N ILE A 102 -15.23 10.03 4.84
CA ILE A 102 -14.36 8.89 4.50
C ILE A 102 -14.92 7.63 5.17
N ARG A 103 -15.07 6.57 4.41
CA ARG A 103 -15.48 5.26 4.92
C ARG A 103 -14.45 4.21 4.53
N ILE A 104 -13.98 3.47 5.52
CA ILE A 104 -13.06 2.35 5.34
C ILE A 104 -13.76 1.09 5.86
N ASP A 105 -13.90 0.09 5.01
CA ASP A 105 -14.33 -1.25 5.39
C ASP A 105 -13.10 -2.15 5.36
N LYS A 106 -12.53 -2.44 6.54
CA LYS A 106 -11.32 -3.24 6.66
C LYS A 106 -11.53 -4.69 6.22
N ALA A 107 -12.71 -5.24 6.49
CA ALA A 107 -13.03 -6.61 6.13
C ALA A 107 -13.14 -6.78 4.60
N ALA A 108 -13.87 -5.88 3.96
CA ALA A 108 -14.02 -5.90 2.50
C ALA A 108 -12.86 -5.28 1.75
N HIS A 109 -11.92 -4.62 2.46
CA HIS A 109 -10.79 -3.88 1.89
C HIS A 109 -11.27 -2.83 0.88
N MET A 110 -12.28 -2.07 1.27
CA MET A 110 -12.91 -1.05 0.43
C MET A 110 -12.88 0.31 1.11
N ALA A 111 -12.63 1.34 0.30
CA ALA A 111 -12.62 2.72 0.74
C ALA A 111 -13.54 3.56 -0.12
N SER A 112 -14.25 4.50 0.49
CA SER A 112 -15.10 5.45 -0.23
C SER A 112 -15.06 6.83 0.41
N ILE A 113 -15.37 7.84 -0.39
CA ILE A 113 -15.55 9.22 0.07
C ILE A 113 -16.90 9.71 -0.41
N ASP A 114 -17.73 10.16 0.53
CA ASP A 114 -19.07 10.65 0.25
C ASP A 114 -19.88 9.69 -0.63
N GLY A 115 -19.73 8.38 -0.35
CA GLY A 115 -20.40 7.32 -1.06
C GLY A 115 -19.75 6.89 -2.38
N LYS A 116 -18.69 7.56 -2.82
CA LYS A 116 -17.96 7.22 -4.06
C LYS A 116 -16.78 6.34 -3.75
N PRO A 117 -16.67 5.14 -4.36
CA PRO A 117 -15.51 4.28 -4.16
C PRO A 117 -14.20 4.93 -4.57
N MET A 118 -13.15 4.71 -3.78
CA MET A 118 -11.78 5.06 -4.12
C MET A 118 -10.99 3.83 -4.49
N GLU A 119 -10.14 3.98 -5.50
CA GLU A 119 -9.22 2.92 -5.92
C GLU A 119 -7.85 3.13 -5.28
N LEU A 120 -7.66 2.56 -4.11
CA LEU A 120 -6.40 2.64 -3.37
C LEU A 120 -5.58 1.37 -3.56
N SER A 121 -4.25 1.52 -3.64
CA SER A 121 -3.34 0.39 -3.50
C SER A 121 -3.46 -0.17 -2.08
N TYR A 122 -2.93 -1.37 -1.85
CA TYR A 122 -2.95 -1.98 -0.53
C TYR A 122 -2.31 -1.07 0.53
N LYS A 123 -1.14 -0.49 0.24
CA LYS A 123 -0.45 0.40 1.19
C LYS A 123 -1.13 1.75 1.35
N GLU A 124 -1.72 2.29 0.31
CA GLU A 124 -2.52 3.50 0.43
C GLU A 124 -3.75 3.27 1.32
N PHE A 125 -4.38 2.12 1.18
CA PHE A 125 -5.48 1.71 2.03
C PHE A 125 -5.05 1.59 3.51
N GLU A 126 -3.93 0.92 3.76
CA GLU A 126 -3.38 0.80 5.11
C GLU A 126 -2.99 2.16 5.70
N LEU A 127 -2.41 3.03 4.91
CA LEU A 127 -2.02 4.37 5.32
C LEU A 127 -3.24 5.19 5.73
N LEU A 128 -4.28 5.19 4.91
CA LEU A 128 -5.53 5.89 5.23
C LEU A 128 -6.20 5.30 6.49
N THR A 129 -6.22 3.98 6.61
CA THR A 129 -6.73 3.30 7.80
C THR A 129 -5.98 3.74 9.06
N TYR A 130 -4.67 3.80 8.99
CA TYR A 130 -3.82 4.23 10.11
C TYR A 130 -4.11 5.68 10.50
N PHE A 131 -4.30 6.57 9.53
CA PHE A 131 -4.70 7.94 9.81
C PHE A 131 -6.06 8.03 10.50
N LEU A 132 -7.04 7.25 10.05
CA LEU A 132 -8.37 7.23 10.66
C LEU A 132 -8.37 6.67 12.08
N GLU A 133 -7.58 5.64 12.34
CA GLU A 133 -7.42 5.07 13.67
C GLU A 133 -6.72 6.03 14.64
N ASN A 134 -5.94 6.98 14.13
CA ASN A 134 -5.20 7.96 14.91
C ASN A 134 -5.65 9.40 14.63
N GLN A 135 -6.92 9.56 14.40
CA GLN A 135 -7.53 10.83 14.04
C GLN A 135 -7.19 11.94 15.06
N GLY A 136 -6.75 13.09 14.55
CA GLY A 136 -6.40 14.23 15.39
C GLY A 136 -5.01 14.15 16.03
N ILE A 137 -4.27 13.07 15.80
CA ILE A 137 -2.93 12.87 16.36
C ILE A 137 -1.89 13.18 15.30
N ALA A 138 -0.89 14.00 15.65
CA ALA A 138 0.25 14.26 14.79
C ALA A 138 1.18 13.04 14.77
N LEU A 139 1.42 12.50 13.59
CA LEU A 139 2.20 11.29 13.37
C LEU A 139 3.50 11.65 12.66
N SER A 140 4.64 11.27 13.25
CA SER A 140 5.93 11.45 12.59
C SER A 140 6.07 10.51 11.39
N ARG A 141 6.92 10.87 10.43
CA ARG A 141 7.21 10.02 9.28
C ARG A 141 7.71 8.65 9.71
N GLU A 142 8.58 8.60 10.71
CA GLU A 142 9.10 7.34 11.24
C GLU A 142 8.02 6.50 11.88
N LYS A 143 7.12 7.12 12.64
CA LYS A 143 5.99 6.41 13.26
C LYS A 143 5.05 5.82 12.21
N ILE A 144 4.76 6.56 11.16
CA ILE A 144 3.97 6.07 10.03
C ILE A 144 4.68 4.89 9.36
N LEU A 145 5.96 5.06 9.06
CA LEU A 145 6.76 4.02 8.43
C LEU A 145 6.76 2.73 9.25
N ASN A 146 6.99 2.82 10.55
CA ASN A 146 7.07 1.66 11.44
C ASN A 146 5.73 0.95 11.61
N ASN A 147 4.61 1.65 11.55
CA ASN A 147 3.28 1.07 11.76
C ASN A 147 2.60 0.61 10.48
N VAL A 148 2.90 1.21 9.35
CA VAL A 148 2.30 0.86 8.06
C VAL A 148 3.21 -0.05 7.25
N TRP A 149 4.53 0.16 7.28
CA TRP A 149 5.53 -0.61 6.53
C TRP A 149 6.31 -1.62 7.37
N ASN A 150 6.22 -1.56 8.69
CA ASN A 150 6.94 -2.39 9.66
C ASN A 150 8.45 -2.08 9.79
N TYR A 151 9.03 -2.61 10.86
CA TYR A 151 10.42 -2.37 11.26
C TYR A 151 11.48 -2.87 10.28
N ASP A 152 11.12 -3.77 9.37
CA ASP A 152 12.06 -4.36 8.41
C ASP A 152 12.18 -3.56 7.12
N TYR A 153 11.50 -2.42 7.04
CA TYR A 153 11.59 -1.55 5.89
C TYR A 153 12.84 -0.69 5.98
N TYR A 154 13.72 -0.85 5.00
CA TYR A 154 15.00 -0.12 4.93
C TYR A 154 14.92 1.19 4.16
N GLY A 155 13.74 1.63 3.79
CA GLY A 155 13.56 2.87 3.06
C GLY A 155 13.73 4.11 3.94
N ASP A 156 13.97 5.24 3.29
CA ASP A 156 14.01 6.53 3.94
C ASP A 156 12.58 6.96 4.34
N ALA A 157 12.44 7.50 5.54
CA ALA A 157 11.16 8.04 6.03
C ALA A 157 10.58 9.12 5.10
N ARG A 158 11.39 9.76 4.28
CA ARG A 158 10.94 10.73 3.27
C ARG A 158 10.07 10.10 2.18
N THR A 159 10.12 8.79 2.00
CA THR A 159 9.24 8.09 1.05
C THR A 159 7.77 8.24 1.44
N ILE A 160 7.49 8.48 2.71
CA ILE A 160 6.14 8.74 3.21
C ILE A 160 5.51 9.95 2.50
N ASP A 161 6.30 10.96 2.19
CA ASP A 161 5.80 12.17 1.51
C ASP A 161 5.21 11.84 0.14
N THR A 162 5.83 10.93 -0.60
CA THR A 162 5.33 10.45 -1.88
C THR A 162 4.00 9.70 -1.73
N HIS A 163 3.91 8.83 -0.74
CA HIS A 163 2.69 8.06 -0.48
C HIS A 163 1.53 8.96 -0.05
N VAL A 164 1.80 9.93 0.83
CA VAL A 164 0.79 10.90 1.27
C VAL A 164 0.32 11.73 0.10
N LYS A 165 1.22 12.18 -0.77
CA LYS A 165 0.87 12.95 -1.96
C LYS A 165 -0.08 12.17 -2.87
N LYS A 166 0.21 10.91 -3.14
CA LYS A 166 -0.64 10.02 -3.94
C LYS A 166 -2.00 9.79 -3.29
N LEU A 167 -2.01 9.52 -2.00
CA LEU A 167 -3.24 9.31 -1.25
C LEU A 167 -4.12 10.57 -1.30
N ARG A 168 -3.56 11.74 -1.03
CA ARG A 168 -4.28 13.02 -1.12
C ARG A 168 -4.89 13.23 -2.50
N SER A 169 -4.15 12.92 -3.55
CA SER A 169 -4.62 13.05 -4.93
C SER A 169 -5.84 12.16 -5.18
N LYS A 170 -5.81 10.93 -4.71
CA LYS A 170 -6.94 9.99 -4.85
C LYS A 170 -8.15 10.37 -4.01
N MET A 171 -7.94 11.10 -2.93
CA MET A 171 -9.02 11.60 -2.05
C MET A 171 -9.72 12.85 -2.61
N GLY A 172 -9.19 13.46 -3.66
CA GLY A 172 -9.77 14.66 -4.24
C GLY A 172 -9.86 15.80 -3.23
N ASP A 173 -11.03 16.41 -3.11
CA ASP A 173 -11.26 17.53 -2.19
C ASP A 173 -11.03 17.16 -0.72
N LYS A 174 -11.21 15.90 -0.35
CA LYS A 174 -10.98 15.41 1.01
C LYS A 174 -9.50 15.18 1.32
N GLY A 175 -8.62 15.28 0.36
CA GLY A 175 -7.17 15.18 0.57
C GLY A 175 -6.65 16.20 1.56
N ASP A 176 -7.29 17.36 1.66
CA ASP A 176 -6.94 18.42 2.61
C ASP A 176 -7.17 18.02 4.08
N LEU A 177 -7.91 16.96 4.34
CA LEU A 177 -8.08 16.45 5.71
C LEU A 177 -6.77 15.88 6.26
N ILE A 178 -5.87 15.43 5.40
CA ILE A 178 -4.52 15.04 5.80
C ILE A 178 -3.65 16.29 5.80
N LYS A 179 -3.37 16.81 6.98
CA LYS A 179 -2.60 18.04 7.18
C LYS A 179 -1.11 17.74 7.30
N THR A 180 -0.28 18.55 6.66
CA THR A 180 1.17 18.50 6.86
C THR A 180 1.52 19.24 8.16
N ILE A 181 2.25 18.58 9.03
CA ILE A 181 2.78 19.19 10.26
C ILE A 181 4.27 19.43 10.01
N TRP A 182 4.61 20.67 9.74
CA TRP A 182 5.98 21.07 9.36
C TRP A 182 7.00 20.64 10.40
N GLY A 183 8.07 19.99 9.92
CA GLY A 183 9.14 19.50 10.76
C GLY A 183 8.83 18.21 11.52
N MET A 184 7.64 17.63 11.33
CA MET A 184 7.25 16.41 12.04
C MET A 184 6.71 15.32 11.10
N GLY A 185 5.57 15.56 10.44
CA GLY A 185 4.92 14.57 9.62
C GLY A 185 3.50 14.98 9.23
N TYR A 186 2.50 14.18 9.58
CA TYR A 186 1.13 14.36 9.11
C TYR A 186 0.09 14.10 10.20
N LYS A 187 -1.09 14.66 9.99
CA LYS A 187 -2.23 14.48 10.89
C LYS A 187 -3.53 14.48 10.08
N LEU A 188 -4.39 13.53 10.32
CA LEU A 188 -5.75 13.58 9.81
C LEU A 188 -6.59 14.46 10.75
N SER A 189 -7.09 15.56 10.24
CA SER A 189 -7.91 16.50 11.02
C SER A 189 -9.20 16.79 10.29
N LEU A 190 -10.31 16.59 10.97
CA LEU A 190 -11.64 16.89 10.44
C LEU A 190 -12.04 18.34 10.69
N ILE A 191 -11.23 19.07 11.43
CA ILE A 191 -11.50 20.47 11.74
C ILE A 191 -10.89 21.35 10.66
N HIS A 192 -11.75 22.07 9.95
CA HIS A 192 -11.32 23.10 9.02
C HIS A 192 -11.09 24.38 9.82
N ILE A 193 -9.85 24.79 9.87
CA ILE A 193 -9.49 26.08 10.41
C ILE A 193 -9.01 26.93 9.26
#